data_6e1e88b359b07ac7f67ce4510b764279
#
_entry.id   6e1e88b359b07ac7f67ce4510b764279
#
_cell.length_a   1.000
_cell.length_b   1.000
_cell.length_c   1.000
_cell.angle_alpha   90.00
_cell.angle_beta   90.00
_cell.angle_gamma   90.00
#
_symmetry.space_group_name_H-M   'P 1'
#
loop_
_entity.id
_entity.type
_entity.pdbx_description
1 polymer ?
#
loop_
_entity_poly.entity_id
_entity_poly.type
_entity_poly.pdbx_seq_one_letter_code
_entity_poly.pdbx_strand_id
1 'polypeptide(L)'
;MVDLPAGARVSYSPWGRNAFTQQLLMLEGAIAVHIDAKAVRLREGDCLDFDVMRAVIFENETKQDARYVIIVRRGASYGKM
;
A
#
# COMPACT_ATOMS: atom_id res chain seq x y z
N MET A 1 2.50 -11.84 -0.93
CA MET A 1 1.20 -11.58 -1.56
C MET A 1 0.13 -11.45 -0.50
N VAL A 2 -0.72 -10.48 -0.64
CA VAL A 2 -1.76 -10.19 0.34
C VAL A 2 -3.12 -10.28 -0.32
N ASP A 3 -4.06 -10.91 0.35
CA ASP A 3 -5.45 -10.94 -0.09
C ASP A 3 -6.26 -10.04 0.81
N LEU A 4 -7.03 -9.15 0.21
CA LEU A 4 -7.92 -8.27 0.95
C LEU A 4 -9.34 -8.56 0.52
N PRO A 5 -10.11 -9.24 1.35
CA PRO A 5 -11.48 -9.63 0.98
C PRO A 5 -12.38 -8.44 0.73
N ALA A 6 -13.44 -8.68 -0.02
CA ALA A 6 -14.44 -7.66 -0.29
C ALA A 6 -14.92 -7.04 1.01
N GLY A 7 -14.95 -5.73 1.07
CA GLY A 7 -15.39 -5.01 2.25
C GLY A 7 -14.40 -4.92 3.40
N ALA A 8 -13.23 -5.53 3.26
CA ALA A 8 -12.24 -5.53 4.34
C ALA A 8 -11.44 -4.24 4.36
N ARG A 9 -10.90 -3.95 5.53
CA ARG A 9 -10.14 -2.74 5.76
C ARG A 9 -8.98 -3.06 6.69
N VAL A 10 -7.78 -2.61 6.34
CA VAL A 10 -6.57 -2.85 7.13
C VAL A 10 -5.86 -1.53 7.34
N SER A 11 -5.49 -1.26 8.60
CA SER A 11 -4.77 -0.04 8.94
C SER A 11 -3.34 -0.38 9.32
N TYR A 12 -2.40 0.41 8.83
CA TYR A 12 -1.00 0.27 9.20
C TYR A 12 -0.53 1.54 9.86
N SER A 13 0.11 1.39 11.02
CA SER A 13 0.67 2.53 11.72
C SER A 13 2.04 2.88 11.16
N PRO A 14 2.50 4.12 11.34
CA PRO A 14 3.84 4.49 10.91
C PRO A 14 4.89 3.65 11.61
N TRP A 15 5.97 3.36 10.92
CA TRP A 15 7.04 2.56 11.48
C TRP A 15 8.09 3.37 12.23
N GLY A 16 7.94 4.66 12.30
CA GLY A 16 8.82 5.48 13.10
C GLY A 16 10.05 5.92 12.36
N ARG A 17 11.23 5.60 12.85
CA ARG A 17 12.41 6.28 12.41
C ARG A 17 13.11 5.76 11.22
N ASN A 18 12.84 4.58 10.76
CA ASN A 18 13.57 4.03 9.64
C ASN A 18 13.03 4.54 8.33
N ALA A 19 13.92 4.88 7.43
CA ALA A 19 13.51 5.39 6.13
C ALA A 19 13.31 4.22 5.16
N PHE A 20 12.12 3.69 5.16
CA PHE A 20 11.76 2.65 4.20
C PHE A 20 10.77 3.21 3.22
N THR A 21 10.78 2.68 2.01
CA THR A 21 9.69 2.91 1.08
C THR A 21 9.01 1.58 0.82
N GLN A 22 7.72 1.66 0.53
CA GLN A 22 6.96 0.50 0.15
C GLN A 22 6.40 0.72 -1.23
N GLN A 23 6.34 -0.35 -2.00
CA GLN A 23 5.73 -0.33 -3.31
C GLN A 23 4.63 -1.36 -3.32
N LEU A 24 3.43 -0.95 -3.70
CA LEU A 24 2.30 -1.84 -3.79
C LEU A 24 2.00 -2.08 -5.26
N LEU A 25 1.86 -3.35 -5.63
CA LEU A 25 1.51 -3.72 -6.99
C LEU A 25 0.21 -4.49 -6.95
N MET A 26 -0.82 -3.99 -7.65
CA MET A 26 -2.12 -4.63 -7.69
C MET A 26 -2.11 -5.78 -8.68
N LEU A 27 -2.45 -6.97 -8.21
CA LEU A 27 -2.52 -8.15 -9.06
C LEU A 27 -3.93 -8.45 -9.53
N GLU A 28 -4.91 -8.31 -8.63
CA GLU A 28 -6.30 -8.56 -8.95
C GLU A 28 -7.20 -7.64 -8.16
N GLY A 29 -8.30 -7.22 -8.76
CA GLY A 29 -9.29 -6.42 -8.07
C GLY A 29 -8.89 -4.96 -7.94
N ALA A 30 -9.49 -4.28 -6.99
CA ALA A 30 -9.25 -2.87 -6.77
C ALA A 30 -9.33 -2.55 -5.29
N ILE A 31 -8.51 -1.60 -4.85
CA ILE A 31 -8.56 -1.13 -3.47
C ILE A 31 -8.41 0.38 -3.43
N ALA A 32 -8.80 0.98 -2.31
CA ALA A 32 -8.54 2.37 -2.03
C ALA A 32 -7.45 2.43 -0.97
N VAL A 33 -6.44 3.25 -1.20
CA VAL A 33 -5.36 3.46 -0.25
C VAL A 33 -5.50 4.87 0.28
N HIS A 34 -5.73 4.98 1.59
CA HIS A 34 -5.90 6.27 2.23
C HIS A 34 -4.61 6.66 2.91
N ILE A 35 -4.01 7.74 2.45
CA ILE A 35 -2.76 8.28 3.01
C ILE A 35 -3.03 9.71 3.38
N ASP A 36 -2.91 10.05 4.67
CA ASP A 36 -3.26 11.37 5.19
C ASP A 36 -4.70 11.70 4.81
N ALA A 37 -4.92 12.80 4.14
CA ALA A 37 -6.27 13.21 3.75
C ALA A 37 -6.63 12.79 2.32
N LYS A 38 -5.79 11.97 1.70
CA LYS A 38 -5.99 11.60 0.30
C LYS A 38 -6.36 10.14 0.18
N ALA A 39 -7.15 9.83 -0.82
CA ALA A 39 -7.46 8.45 -1.16
C ALA A 39 -7.04 8.21 -2.60
N VAL A 40 -6.27 7.15 -2.80
CA VAL A 40 -5.82 6.74 -4.12
C VAL A 40 -6.46 5.41 -4.45
N ARG A 41 -7.16 5.33 -5.55
CA ARG A 41 -7.78 4.08 -5.95
C ARG A 41 -6.89 3.37 -6.96
N LEU A 42 -6.61 2.12 -6.67
CA LEU A 42 -5.73 1.30 -7.50
C LEU A 42 -6.51 0.14 -8.08
N ARG A 43 -6.21 -0.19 -9.32
CA ARG A 43 -6.82 -1.30 -10.01
C ARG A 43 -5.74 -2.25 -10.47
N GLU A 44 -6.16 -3.37 -11.04
CA GLU A 44 -5.24 -4.38 -11.54
C GLU A 44 -4.18 -3.75 -12.42
N GLY A 45 -2.94 -4.06 -12.13
CA GLY A 45 -1.80 -3.52 -12.88
C GLY A 45 -1.24 -2.22 -12.36
N ASP A 46 -1.93 -1.55 -11.42
CA ASP A 46 -1.43 -0.28 -10.89
C ASP A 46 -0.38 -0.51 -9.83
N CYS A 47 0.52 0.45 -9.72
CA CYS A 47 1.56 0.48 -8.70
C CYS A 47 1.47 1.76 -7.89
N LEU A 48 1.80 1.68 -6.63
CA LEU A 48 1.85 2.86 -5.76
C LEU A 48 3.09 2.79 -4.90
N ASP A 49 3.89 3.86 -4.90
CA ASP A 49 5.01 3.97 -3.99
C ASP A 49 4.60 4.86 -2.82
N PHE A 50 4.91 4.44 -1.62
CA PHE A 50 4.64 5.26 -0.44
C PHE A 50 5.65 4.92 0.64
N ASP A 51 5.88 5.86 1.57
CA ASP A 51 6.82 5.62 2.62
C ASP A 51 6.12 5.09 3.88
N VAL A 52 6.89 4.50 4.78
CA VAL A 52 6.32 3.89 5.98
C VAL A 52 6.20 4.89 7.13
N MET A 53 6.50 6.15 6.88
CA MET A 53 6.42 7.17 7.90
C MET A 53 5.01 7.67 8.13
N ARG A 54 4.08 7.25 7.31
CA ARG A 54 2.70 7.72 7.39
C ARG A 54 1.76 6.59 7.71
N ALA A 55 0.67 6.92 8.38
CA ALA A 55 -0.38 5.94 8.60
C ALA A 55 -1.12 5.72 7.30
N VAL A 56 -1.39 4.48 6.97
CA VAL A 56 -1.99 4.10 5.70
C VAL A 56 -3.14 3.14 5.97
N ILE A 57 -4.24 3.32 5.27
CA ILE A 57 -5.37 2.41 5.37
C ILE A 57 -5.65 1.84 3.99
N PHE A 58 -5.68 0.52 3.89
CA PHE A 58 -6.07 -0.16 2.66
C PHE A 58 -7.49 -0.63 2.83
N GLU A 59 -8.35 -0.28 1.89
CA GLU A 59 -9.76 -0.64 1.98
C GLU A 59 -10.25 -1.20 0.67
N ASN A 60 -10.90 -2.36 0.72
CA ASN A 60 -11.52 -2.93 -0.45
C ASN A 60 -12.99 -2.55 -0.45
N GLU A 61 -13.33 -1.53 -1.21
CA GLU A 61 -14.68 -1.02 -1.31
C GLU A 61 -15.53 -1.78 -2.30
N THR A 62 -14.97 -2.80 -2.93
CA THR A 62 -15.67 -3.52 -3.97
C THR A 62 -16.34 -4.78 -3.44
N LYS A 63 -17.02 -5.49 -4.31
CA LYS A 63 -17.68 -6.74 -3.96
C LYS A 63 -16.84 -7.96 -4.31
N GLN A 64 -15.59 -7.75 -4.72
CA GLN A 64 -14.69 -8.83 -5.10
C GLN A 64 -13.43 -8.74 -4.26
N ASP A 65 -12.82 -9.89 -4.01
CA ASP A 65 -11.56 -9.91 -3.28
C ASP A 65 -10.48 -9.26 -4.12
N ALA A 66 -9.54 -8.63 -3.45
CA ALA A 66 -8.40 -8.00 -4.09
C ALA A 66 -7.12 -8.71 -3.68
N ARG A 67 -6.12 -8.66 -4.54
CA ARG A 67 -4.84 -9.29 -4.28
C ARG A 67 -3.72 -8.36 -4.72
N TYR A 68 -2.73 -8.20 -3.85
CA TYR A 68 -1.62 -7.31 -4.16
C TYR A 68 -0.34 -7.79 -3.50
N VAL A 69 0.77 -7.21 -3.95
CA VAL A 69 2.10 -7.50 -3.41
C VAL A 69 2.66 -6.21 -2.84
N ILE A 70 3.29 -6.30 -1.67
CA ILE A 70 3.99 -5.17 -1.10
C ILE A 70 5.48 -5.49 -1.06
N ILE A 71 6.28 -4.59 -1.62
CA ILE A 71 7.72 -4.70 -1.62
C ILE A 71 8.26 -3.59 -0.74
N VAL A 72 9.04 -3.95 0.28
CA VAL A 72 9.60 -2.98 1.21
C VAL A 72 11.06 -2.79 0.88
N ARG A 73 11.49 -1.54 0.76
CA ARG A 73 12.87 -1.23 0.47
C ARG A 73 13.40 -0.19 1.43
N ARG A 74 14.66 -0.25 1.73
CA ARG A 74 15.31 0.79 2.48
C ARG A 74 15.68 1.87 1.54
N GLY A 75 14.90 2.91 1.52
CA GLY A 75 15.09 3.94 0.55
C GLY A 75 16.33 4.75 0.72
N ALA A 76 16.73 4.97 1.95
CA ALA A 76 17.80 5.90 2.18
C ALA A 76 19.18 5.38 1.86
N SER A 77 19.35 4.12 1.81
CA SER A 77 20.70 3.60 1.72
C SER A 77 21.30 3.67 0.35
N TYR A 78 20.52 4.02 -0.63
CA TYR A 78 21.07 4.03 -1.91
C TYR A 78 21.63 5.29 -2.32
N GLY A 79 21.33 6.33 -1.65
CA GLY A 79 21.71 7.63 -2.13
C GLY A 79 23.15 7.79 -2.30
N LYS A 80 23.91 7.00 -1.62
CA LYS A 80 25.29 7.21 -1.68
C LYS A 80 25.97 6.36 -2.65
N MET A 81 25.30 5.65 -3.36
CA MET A 81 25.98 4.75 -4.26
C MET A 81 26.63 5.47 -5.40
#